data_07d1b34536e7fb6f0cf27776994f4c72
#
_entry.id   07d1b34536e7fb6f0cf27776994f4c72
#
_cell.length_a   1.000
_cell.length_b   1.000
_cell.length_c   1.000
_cell.angle_alpha   90.00
_cell.angle_beta   90.00
_cell.angle_gamma   90.00
#
_symmetry.space_group_name_H-M   'P 1'
#
loop_
_entity.id
_entity.type
_entity.pdbx_description
1 polymer ?
#
loop_
_entity_poly.entity_id
_entity_poly.type
_entity_poly.pdbx_seq_one_letter_code
_entity_poly.pdbx_strand_id
1 'polypeptide(L)'
;RSFGSAGMWAKSGRAGRVVGHGDAPAGASRFFYCAPASSSERDAGVTGRNEHPTVKPLGVCEWLARLICPPALGAPRRCLVPFSGSGSEMIGALFGGFDEVVGIEREPEHAAVARERLRYWIDGAAPLFAGELEEAAG
;
A
#
# COMPACT_ATOMS: atom_id res chain seq x y z
N ARG A 1 14.23 -16.63 11.79
CA ARG A 1 12.95 -16.25 12.40
C ARG A 1 11.95 -16.10 11.28
N SER A 2 10.97 -16.99 11.26
CA SER A 2 9.90 -17.05 10.28
C SER A 2 8.96 -15.87 10.54
N PHE A 3 8.93 -14.89 9.64
CA PHE A 3 7.86 -13.90 9.62
C PHE A 3 6.60 -14.59 9.15
N GLY A 4 5.71 -14.87 10.10
CA GLY A 4 4.40 -15.37 9.78
C GLY A 4 3.65 -14.31 8.98
N SER A 5 3.36 -14.62 7.72
CA SER A 5 2.56 -13.83 6.79
C SER A 5 1.06 -13.88 7.11
N ALA A 6 0.70 -13.66 8.37
CA ALA A 6 -0.69 -13.47 8.73
C ALA A 6 -1.05 -12.01 8.47
N GLY A 7 -1.43 -11.74 7.23
CA GLY A 7 -1.67 -10.42 6.72
C GLY A 7 -2.65 -9.61 7.55
N MET A 8 -2.25 -8.39 7.85
CA MET A 8 -3.06 -7.31 8.41
C MET A 8 -4.32 -7.01 7.59
N TRP A 9 -4.43 -7.58 6.39
CA TRP A 9 -5.57 -7.49 5.47
C TRP A 9 -6.72 -8.45 5.77
N ALA A 10 -6.53 -9.42 6.67
CA ALA A 10 -7.56 -10.42 6.99
C ALA A 10 -8.64 -9.92 7.97
N LYS A 11 -8.55 -8.70 8.51
CA LYS A 11 -9.52 -8.17 9.50
C LYS A 11 -10.52 -7.16 8.97
N SER A 12 -10.42 -6.66 7.76
CA SER A 12 -11.53 -5.95 7.12
C SER A 12 -12.43 -6.97 6.43
N GLY A 13 -13.35 -7.51 7.20
CA GLY A 13 -14.30 -8.52 6.71
C GLY A 13 -15.10 -8.00 5.52
N ARG A 14 -14.88 -8.63 4.43
CA ARG A 14 -15.70 -9.09 3.33
C ARG A 14 -14.73 -9.45 2.22
N ALA A 15 -14.27 -10.70 2.25
CA ALA A 15 -13.90 -11.35 0.99
C ALA A 15 -15.07 -11.13 0.04
N GLY A 16 -14.91 -10.22 -0.90
CA GLY A 16 -15.86 -10.07 -1.99
C GLY A 16 -15.97 -11.45 -2.62
N ARG A 17 -17.16 -12.05 -2.51
CA ARG A 17 -17.49 -13.29 -3.20
C ARG A 17 -17.12 -13.06 -4.65
N VAL A 18 -16.06 -13.73 -5.11
CA VAL A 18 -15.79 -13.83 -6.53
C VAL A 18 -17.00 -14.52 -7.11
N VAL A 19 -17.90 -13.74 -7.70
CA VAL A 19 -19.04 -14.28 -8.44
C VAL A 19 -18.41 -14.99 -9.62
N GLY A 20 -18.34 -16.31 -9.55
CA GLY A 20 -17.93 -17.13 -10.66
C GLY A 20 -18.83 -16.82 -11.83
N HIS A 21 -18.31 -16.12 -12.84
CA HIS A 21 -18.91 -16.15 -14.15
C HIS A 21 -18.76 -17.59 -14.66
N GLY A 22 -19.91 -18.18 -15.02
CA GLY A 22 -20.02 -19.57 -15.38
C GLY A 22 -18.99 -20.01 -16.43
N ASP A 23 -18.63 -21.23 -16.32
CA ASP A 23 -17.77 -22.17 -17.05
C ASP A 23 -17.31 -21.90 -18.50
N ALA A 24 -17.12 -20.64 -18.89
CA ALA A 24 -16.34 -20.33 -20.10
C ALA A 24 -14.85 -20.61 -19.80
N PRO A 25 -14.09 -21.18 -20.75
CA PRO A 25 -12.65 -21.39 -20.58
C PRO A 25 -12.01 -20.05 -20.23
N ALA A 26 -11.66 -19.91 -18.96
CA ALA A 26 -11.23 -18.65 -18.44
C ALA A 26 -9.84 -18.37 -18.95
N GLY A 27 -9.73 -17.38 -19.83
CA GLY A 27 -8.45 -16.90 -20.32
C GLY A 27 -7.50 -16.50 -19.17
N ALA A 28 -6.21 -16.44 -19.44
CA ALA A 28 -5.17 -16.05 -18.48
C ALA A 28 -5.46 -14.71 -17.79
N SER A 29 -6.26 -13.83 -18.40
CA SER A 29 -6.68 -12.53 -17.87
C SER A 29 -7.35 -12.60 -16.49
N ARG A 30 -8.04 -13.70 -16.16
CA ARG A 30 -8.66 -13.83 -14.81
C ARG A 30 -7.62 -13.96 -13.68
N PHE A 31 -6.40 -14.40 -13.99
CA PHE A 31 -5.31 -14.49 -13.03
C PHE A 31 -4.64 -13.12 -12.78
N PHE A 32 -4.88 -12.17 -13.68
CA PHE A 32 -4.33 -10.82 -13.62
C PHE A 32 -5.37 -9.76 -13.25
N TYR A 33 -6.60 -10.17 -12.93
CA TYR A 33 -7.62 -9.23 -12.49
C TYR A 33 -7.30 -8.76 -11.07
N CYS A 34 -7.09 -7.46 -10.94
CA CYS A 34 -7.05 -6.78 -9.66
C CYS A 34 -8.24 -5.83 -9.55
N ALA A 35 -9.01 -5.94 -8.48
CA ALA A 35 -10.10 -5.02 -8.22
C ALA A 35 -9.56 -3.59 -8.01
N PRO A 36 -10.26 -2.57 -8.49
CA PRO A 36 -9.94 -1.18 -8.17
C PRO A 36 -9.92 -0.94 -6.65
N ALA A 37 -9.19 0.09 -6.21
CA ALA A 37 -9.22 0.50 -4.82
C ALA A 37 -10.66 0.76 -4.35
N SER A 38 -11.05 0.22 -3.19
CA SER A 38 -12.36 0.46 -2.60
C SER A 38 -12.50 1.92 -2.16
N SER A 39 -13.73 2.41 -2.00
CA SER A 39 -13.95 3.78 -1.53
C SER A 39 -13.29 4.01 -0.17
N SER A 40 -13.38 3.05 0.74
CA SER A 40 -12.72 3.12 2.05
C SER A 40 -11.20 3.21 1.96
N GLU A 41 -10.59 2.50 1.03
CA GLU A 41 -9.14 2.57 0.79
C GLU A 41 -8.72 3.87 0.11
N ARG A 42 -9.55 4.37 -0.82
CA ARG A 42 -9.31 5.65 -1.50
C ARG A 42 -9.30 6.83 -0.53
N ASP A 43 -10.30 6.87 0.34
CA ASP A 43 -10.59 8.01 1.21
C ASP A 43 -9.89 7.88 2.58
N ALA A 44 -9.21 6.77 2.85
CA ALA A 44 -8.52 6.54 4.10
C ALA A 44 -7.46 7.62 4.39
N GLY A 45 -7.62 8.32 5.50
CA GLY A 45 -6.74 9.38 5.95
C GLY A 45 -6.95 10.75 5.31
N VAL A 46 -7.87 10.87 4.36
CA VAL A 46 -8.16 12.14 3.68
C VAL A 46 -9.33 12.84 4.35
N THR A 47 -9.19 14.13 4.58
CA THR A 47 -10.28 14.97 5.07
C THR A 47 -11.30 15.19 3.94
N GLY A 48 -12.41 14.46 3.98
CA GLY A 48 -13.42 14.46 2.94
C GLY A 48 -13.25 13.29 1.96
N ARG A 49 -13.28 13.56 0.67
CA ARG A 49 -13.18 12.55 -0.40
C ARG A 49 -11.92 12.74 -1.23
N ASN A 50 -11.24 11.64 -1.51
CA ASN A 50 -10.12 11.65 -2.44
C ASN A 50 -10.63 11.72 -3.89
N GLU A 51 -10.51 12.89 -4.50
CA GLU A 51 -10.95 13.13 -5.89
C GLU A 51 -9.88 12.77 -6.93
N HIS A 52 -8.72 12.31 -6.51
CA HIS A 52 -7.67 11.91 -7.45
C HIS A 52 -8.18 10.82 -8.41
N PRO A 53 -8.07 10.99 -9.73
CA PRO A 53 -8.71 10.11 -10.70
C PRO A 53 -8.13 8.68 -10.70
N THR A 54 -6.87 8.52 -10.36
CA THR A 54 -6.14 7.24 -10.48
C THR A 54 -5.55 6.76 -9.16
N VAL A 55 -6.42 6.52 -8.17
CA VAL A 55 -5.97 5.86 -6.93
C VAL A 55 -5.79 4.38 -7.18
N LYS A 56 -4.57 3.88 -7.00
CA LYS A 56 -4.23 2.48 -7.22
C LYS A 56 -4.47 1.66 -5.95
N PRO A 57 -4.89 0.38 -6.08
CA PRO A 57 -5.02 -0.52 -4.93
C PRO A 57 -3.68 -0.71 -4.22
N LEU A 58 -3.65 -0.50 -2.90
CA LEU A 58 -2.40 -0.59 -2.12
C LEU A 58 -1.79 -1.99 -2.16
N GLY A 59 -2.63 -3.04 -2.16
CA GLY A 59 -2.13 -4.41 -2.26
C GLY A 59 -1.37 -4.71 -3.55
N VAL A 60 -1.77 -4.09 -4.67
CA VAL A 60 -1.02 -4.21 -5.93
C VAL A 60 0.29 -3.45 -5.86
N CYS A 61 0.26 -2.22 -5.32
CA CYS A 61 1.46 -1.41 -5.16
C CYS A 61 2.48 -2.10 -4.25
N GLU A 62 2.03 -2.66 -3.13
CA GLU A 62 2.85 -3.45 -2.21
C GLU A 62 3.46 -4.69 -2.89
N TRP A 63 2.63 -5.45 -3.60
CA TRP A 63 3.10 -6.66 -4.29
C TRP A 63 4.17 -6.33 -5.34
N LEU A 64 3.94 -5.31 -6.17
CA LEU A 64 4.92 -4.86 -7.16
C LEU A 64 6.20 -4.35 -6.49
N ALA A 65 6.07 -3.59 -5.39
CA ALA A 65 7.21 -3.09 -4.64
C ALA A 65 8.06 -4.23 -4.08
N ARG A 66 7.44 -5.29 -3.55
CA ARG A 66 8.15 -6.49 -3.06
C ARG A 66 8.94 -7.20 -4.16
N LEU A 67 8.44 -7.20 -5.40
CA LEU A 67 9.15 -7.82 -6.52
C LEU A 67 10.44 -7.09 -6.89
N ILE A 68 10.48 -5.77 -6.70
CA ILE A 68 11.62 -4.93 -7.10
C ILE A 68 12.47 -4.47 -5.92
N CYS A 69 12.02 -4.70 -4.69
CA CYS A 69 12.76 -4.31 -3.49
C CYS A 69 14.09 -5.09 -3.42
N PRO A 70 15.24 -4.40 -3.40
CA PRO A 70 16.53 -5.06 -3.32
C PRO A 70 16.72 -5.76 -1.97
N PRO A 71 17.61 -6.74 -1.87
CA PRO A 71 17.98 -7.36 -0.60
C PRO A 71 18.61 -6.33 0.35
N ALA A 72 18.45 -6.55 1.66
CA ALA A 72 19.06 -5.71 2.68
C ALA A 72 20.59 -5.99 2.74
N LEU A 73 21.38 -5.09 2.18
CA LEU A 73 22.86 -5.19 2.12
C LEU A 73 23.56 -4.15 2.99
N GLY A 74 22.95 -3.74 4.10
CA GLY A 74 23.53 -2.76 5.05
C GLY A 74 23.36 -1.29 4.66
N ALA A 75 22.67 -0.99 3.55
CA ALA A 75 22.29 0.36 3.14
C ALA A 75 20.78 0.46 3.05
N PRO A 76 20.19 1.65 3.30
CA PRO A 76 18.75 1.86 3.15
C PRO A 76 18.28 1.58 1.72
N ARG A 77 17.19 0.83 1.59
CA ARG A 77 16.56 0.55 0.30
C ARG A 77 15.68 1.74 -0.06
N ARG A 78 16.05 2.43 -1.12
CA ARG A 78 15.41 3.69 -1.54
C ARG A 78 14.54 3.50 -2.76
N CYS A 79 13.37 4.10 -2.77
CA CYS A 79 12.46 4.13 -3.91
C CYS A 79 12.13 5.57 -4.28
N LEU A 80 12.19 5.86 -5.58
CA LEU A 80 11.73 7.13 -6.14
C LEU A 80 10.42 6.90 -6.91
N VAL A 81 9.39 7.69 -6.58
CA VAL A 81 8.09 7.69 -7.24
C VAL A 81 7.90 9.05 -7.94
N PRO A 82 8.27 9.17 -9.22
CA PRO A 82 8.34 10.48 -9.90
C PRO A 82 6.99 11.12 -10.20
N PHE A 83 5.89 10.37 -10.13
CA PHE A 83 4.52 10.85 -10.34
C PHE A 83 3.62 10.26 -9.24
N SER A 84 3.82 10.74 -8.01
CA SER A 84 3.26 10.08 -6.83
C SER A 84 1.75 10.22 -6.67
N GLY A 85 1.12 11.20 -7.34
CA GLY A 85 -0.32 11.41 -7.27
C GLY A 85 -0.83 11.46 -5.83
N SER A 86 -1.78 10.59 -5.51
CA SER A 86 -2.34 10.43 -4.16
C SER A 86 -1.51 9.52 -3.23
N GLY A 87 -0.28 9.18 -3.60
CA GLY A 87 0.68 8.46 -2.75
C GLY A 87 0.51 6.95 -2.66
N SER A 88 -0.34 6.32 -3.48
CA SER A 88 -0.59 4.87 -3.39
C SER A 88 0.68 4.04 -3.58
N GLU A 89 1.52 4.38 -4.56
CA GLU A 89 2.78 3.71 -4.81
C GLU A 89 3.80 3.94 -3.70
N MET A 90 3.80 5.12 -3.07
CA MET A 90 4.68 5.42 -1.94
C MET A 90 4.33 4.54 -0.74
N ILE A 91 3.03 4.45 -0.41
CA ILE A 91 2.54 3.59 0.67
C ILE A 91 2.87 2.13 0.36
N GLY A 92 2.59 1.68 -0.87
CA GLY A 92 2.91 0.33 -1.31
C GLY A 92 4.41 0.02 -1.26
N ALA A 93 5.28 0.99 -1.60
CA ALA A 93 6.73 0.83 -1.51
C ALA A 93 7.19 0.62 -0.07
N LEU A 94 6.69 1.42 0.87
CA LEU A 94 7.01 1.26 2.30
C LEU A 94 6.54 -0.12 2.82
N PHE A 95 5.31 -0.53 2.50
CA PHE A 95 4.81 -1.86 2.87
C PHE A 95 5.55 -2.99 2.16
N GLY A 96 6.05 -2.74 0.96
CA GLY A 96 6.84 -3.69 0.16
C GLY A 96 8.26 -3.90 0.66
N GLY A 97 8.71 -3.09 1.65
CA GLY A 97 9.99 -3.26 2.32
C GLY A 97 11.06 -2.23 1.96
N PHE A 98 10.71 -1.15 1.25
CA PHE A 98 11.64 -0.04 1.11
C PHE A 98 11.73 0.75 2.42
N ASP A 99 12.93 1.19 2.77
CA ASP A 99 13.22 1.91 4.01
C ASP A 99 12.99 3.41 3.85
N GLU A 100 13.22 3.93 2.65
CA GLU A 100 13.04 5.36 2.31
C GLU A 100 12.31 5.48 0.96
N VAL A 101 11.28 6.33 0.92
CA VAL A 101 10.52 6.59 -0.31
C VAL A 101 10.42 8.09 -0.55
N VAL A 102 10.80 8.51 -1.74
CA VAL A 102 10.68 9.91 -2.20
C VAL A 102 9.64 9.98 -3.29
N GLY A 103 8.59 10.77 -3.09
CA GLY A 103 7.57 11.05 -4.10
C GLY A 103 7.74 12.44 -4.69
N ILE A 104 7.52 12.57 -5.99
CA ILE A 104 7.45 13.85 -6.70
C ILE A 104 6.04 13.98 -7.27
N GLU A 105 5.37 15.08 -6.94
CA GLU A 105 4.06 15.44 -7.47
C GLU A 105 4.02 16.92 -7.82
N ARG A 106 3.57 17.21 -9.02
CA ARG A 106 3.51 18.58 -9.52
C ARG A 106 2.35 19.37 -8.95
N GLU A 107 1.20 18.71 -8.80
CA GLU A 107 -0.03 19.36 -8.34
C GLU A 107 -0.05 19.44 -6.81
N PRO A 108 -0.06 20.64 -6.21
CA PRO A 108 0.00 20.78 -4.75
C PRO A 108 -1.16 20.10 -4.01
N GLU A 109 -2.34 20.08 -4.60
CA GLU A 109 -3.53 19.44 -4.04
C GLU A 109 -3.35 17.92 -3.94
N HIS A 110 -2.83 17.29 -4.98
CA HIS A 110 -2.52 15.86 -4.97
C HIS A 110 -1.41 15.53 -3.96
N ALA A 111 -0.39 16.38 -3.88
CA ALA A 111 0.68 16.23 -2.90
C ALA A 111 0.15 16.36 -1.45
N ALA A 112 -0.84 17.21 -1.20
CA ALA A 112 -1.49 17.31 0.11
C ALA A 112 -2.24 16.01 0.45
N VAL A 113 -3.04 15.49 -0.46
CA VAL A 113 -3.73 14.20 -0.32
C VAL A 113 -2.75 13.07 -0.05
N ALA A 114 -1.64 13.02 -0.79
CA ALA A 114 -0.60 12.01 -0.57
C ALA A 114 -0.02 12.05 0.85
N ARG A 115 0.24 13.26 1.39
CA ARG A 115 0.75 13.43 2.76
C ARG A 115 -0.26 12.97 3.81
N GLU A 116 -1.55 13.28 3.65
CA GLU A 116 -2.60 12.84 4.58
C GLU A 116 -2.71 11.31 4.58
N ARG A 117 -2.75 10.69 3.40
CA ARG A 117 -2.80 9.23 3.25
C ARG A 117 -1.57 8.55 3.82
N LEU A 118 -0.37 9.07 3.54
CA LEU A 118 0.88 8.54 4.11
C LEU A 118 0.84 8.56 5.64
N ARG A 119 0.47 9.67 6.25
CA ARG A 119 0.33 9.76 7.72
C ARG A 119 -0.64 8.70 8.24
N TYR A 120 -1.80 8.56 7.63
CA TYR A 120 -2.81 7.59 8.05
C TYR A 120 -2.28 6.15 7.99
N TRP A 121 -1.65 5.78 6.87
CA TRP A 121 -1.23 4.40 6.65
C TRP A 121 0.07 4.04 7.37
N ILE A 122 0.96 4.98 7.57
CA ILE A 122 2.27 4.74 8.18
C ILE A 122 2.24 5.05 9.69
N ASP A 123 1.75 6.23 10.09
CA ASP A 123 1.69 6.61 11.50
C ASP A 123 0.61 5.83 12.25
N GLY A 124 -0.51 5.52 11.61
CA GLY A 124 -1.55 4.64 12.15
C GLY A 124 -1.09 3.21 12.37
N ALA A 125 -0.04 2.75 11.68
CA ALA A 125 0.63 1.48 11.92
C ALA A 125 1.73 1.58 13.00
N ALA A 126 2.18 2.79 13.32
CA ALA A 126 3.23 3.03 14.31
C ALA A 126 2.91 2.49 15.72
N PRO A 127 1.66 2.51 16.23
CA PRO A 127 1.35 1.93 17.55
C PRO A 127 1.62 0.43 17.64
N LEU A 128 1.62 -0.29 16.51
CA LEU A 128 1.90 -1.73 16.49
C LEU A 128 3.39 -2.05 16.62
N PHE A 129 4.26 -1.10 16.30
CA PHE A 129 5.71 -1.24 16.39
C PHE A 129 6.33 -0.49 17.57
N ALA A 130 5.63 0.53 18.11
CA ALA A 130 6.12 1.29 19.27
C ALA A 130 6.26 0.42 20.54
N GLY A 131 5.40 -0.60 20.71
CA GLY A 131 5.48 -1.53 21.84
C GLY A 131 6.67 -2.48 21.81
N GLU A 132 7.21 -2.79 20.61
CA GLU A 132 8.37 -3.70 20.49
C GLU A 132 9.72 -3.00 20.69
N LEU A 133 9.77 -1.67 20.57
CA LEU A 133 11.00 -0.89 20.76
C LEU A 133 11.27 -0.58 22.22
N GLU A 134 10.25 -0.48 23.08
CA GLU A 134 10.43 -0.27 24.53
C GLU A 134 10.91 -1.55 25.24
N GLU A 135 10.54 -2.74 24.75
CA GLU A 135 10.96 -4.01 25.35
C GLU A 135 12.42 -4.39 25.00
N ALA A 136 12.99 -3.81 23.96
CA ALA A 136 14.38 -4.02 23.55
C ALA A 136 15.39 -3.06 24.22
N ALA A 137 14.91 -2.06 24.97
CA ALA A 137 15.75 -1.06 25.65
C ALA A 137 15.77 -1.19 27.19
N GLY A 138 15.18 -2.28 27.73
CA GLY A 138 15.17 -2.62 29.16
C GLY A 138 16.24 -3.61 29.58
#